data_bf7d3bb2713db46dae6aa4c6ff5049fd
#
_entry.id   bf7d3bb2713db46dae6aa4c6ff5049fd
#
_cell.length_a   1.000
_cell.length_b   1.000
_cell.length_c   1.000
_cell.angle_alpha   90.00
_cell.angle_beta   90.00
_cell.angle_gamma   90.00
#
_symmetry.space_group_name_H-M   'P 1'
#
loop_
_entity.id
_entity.type
_entity.pdbx_description
1 polymer ?
#
loop_
_entity_poly.entity_id
_entity_poly.type
_entity_poly.pdbx_seq_one_letter_code
_entity_poly.pdbx_strand_id
1 'polypeptide(L)' 'MEIPKDKILELLKQRGQHDQAAQAESELPDQVDPERDSGLLSKFGLDAGDLVKQFAGGGLGGKLGL' A
#
# COMPACT_ATOMS: atom_id res chain seq x y z
N MET A 1 -8.03 0.59 9.70
CA MET A 1 -6.61 0.29 9.60
C MET A 1 -5.93 1.35 8.75
N GLU A 2 -4.77 1.81 9.18
CA GLU A 2 -4.06 2.84 8.44
C GLU A 2 -2.65 2.40 8.14
N ILE A 3 -2.22 2.67 6.92
CA ILE A 3 -0.89 2.31 6.47
C ILE A 3 -0.14 3.59 6.17
N PRO A 4 1.06 3.76 6.71
CA PRO A 4 1.84 4.97 6.40
C PRO A 4 2.05 5.07 4.90
N LYS A 5 1.90 6.28 4.38
CA LYS A 5 2.07 6.50 2.96
C LYS A 5 3.43 6.00 2.48
N ASP A 6 4.45 6.11 3.30
CA ASP A 6 5.79 5.68 2.92
C ASP A 6 5.82 4.21 2.54
N LYS A 7 5.03 3.38 3.21
CA LYS A 7 5.00 1.96 2.90
C LYS A 7 4.41 1.71 1.52
N ILE A 8 3.40 2.49 1.18
CA ILE A 8 2.79 2.37 -0.14
C ILE A 8 3.79 2.79 -1.21
N LEU A 9 4.52 3.87 -0.95
CA LEU A 9 5.51 4.33 -1.91
C LEU A 9 6.61 3.31 -2.11
N GLU A 10 7.06 2.69 -1.04
CA GLU A 10 8.08 1.66 -1.15
C GLU A 10 7.59 0.50 -1.99
N LEU A 11 6.35 0.11 -1.80
CA LEU A 11 5.78 -0.99 -2.56
C LEU A 11 5.79 -0.67 -4.05
N LEU A 12 5.38 0.54 -4.40
CA LEU A 12 5.37 0.94 -5.80
C LEU A 12 6.78 0.98 -6.38
N LYS A 13 7.73 1.44 -5.60
CA LYS A 13 9.10 1.49 -6.06
C LYS A 13 9.66 0.08 -6.27
N GLN A 14 9.32 -0.83 -5.39
CA GLN A 14 9.78 -2.19 -5.52
C GLN A 14 9.24 -2.85 -6.77
N ARG A 15 8.08 -2.42 -7.21
CA ARG A 15 7.49 -2.95 -8.43
C ARG A 15 8.03 -2.25 -9.67
N GLY A 16 8.94 -1.31 -9.50
CA GLY A 16 9.48 -0.56 -10.63
C GLY A 16 8.58 0.54 -11.12
N GLN A 17 7.55 0.89 -10.35
CA GLN A 17 6.59 1.91 -10.76
C GLN A 17 6.93 3.23 -10.11
N HIS A 18 8.09 3.77 -10.46
CA HIS A 18 8.58 4.98 -9.83
C HIS A 18 7.70 6.20 -10.14
N ASP A 19 7.17 6.27 -11.34
CA ASP A 19 6.30 7.39 -11.71
C ASP A 19 5.04 7.36 -10.85
N GLN A 20 4.50 6.19 -10.63
CA GLN A 20 3.30 6.09 -9.82
C GLN A 20 3.61 6.38 -8.37
N ALA A 21 4.79 6.02 -7.91
CA ALA A 21 5.18 6.33 -6.53
C ALA A 21 5.21 7.85 -6.34
N ALA A 22 5.72 8.57 -7.33
CA ALA A 22 5.77 10.03 -7.24
C ALA A 22 4.37 10.62 -7.22
N GLN A 23 3.47 10.10 -8.03
CA GLN A 23 2.11 10.59 -8.04
C GLN A 23 1.40 10.25 -6.73
N ALA A 24 1.64 9.06 -6.23
CA ALA A 24 1.00 8.64 -5.00
C ALA A 24 1.44 9.51 -3.83
N GLU A 25 2.68 9.95 -3.86
CA GLU A 25 3.19 10.79 -2.79
C GLU A 25 2.37 12.07 -2.66
N SER A 26 1.95 12.63 -3.77
CA SER A 26 1.18 13.86 -3.71
C SER A 26 -0.32 13.61 -3.57
N GLU A 27 -0.80 12.44 -3.97
CA GLU A 27 -2.23 12.19 -3.93
C GLU A 27 -2.72 11.47 -2.69
N LEU A 28 -1.87 10.64 -2.09
CA LEU A 28 -2.29 9.89 -0.92
C LEU A 28 -2.12 10.69 0.35
N PRO A 29 -2.98 10.46 1.35
CA PRO A 29 -2.81 11.10 2.65
C PRO A 29 -1.64 10.46 3.38
N ASP A 30 -1.18 11.09 4.43
CA ASP A 30 -0.06 10.56 5.21
C ASP A 30 -0.38 9.18 5.75
N GLN A 31 -1.62 8.97 6.16
CA GLN A 31 -2.07 7.67 6.62
C GLN A 31 -3.12 7.17 5.64
N VAL A 32 -2.83 6.08 4.99
CA VAL A 32 -3.71 5.53 3.96
C VAL A 32 -4.59 4.45 4.55
N ASP A 33 -5.88 4.56 4.31
CA ASP A 33 -6.83 3.55 4.78
C ASP A 33 -7.27 2.73 3.58
N PRO A 34 -6.94 1.44 3.52
CA PRO A 34 -7.28 0.64 2.34
C PRO A 34 -8.75 0.64 2.00
N GLU A 35 -9.61 0.76 3.00
CA GLU A 35 -11.05 0.79 2.73
C GLU A 35 -11.50 2.17 2.26
N ARG A 36 -11.07 3.20 2.97
CA ARG A 36 -11.47 4.55 2.62
C ARG A 36 -10.87 4.98 1.29
N ASP A 37 -9.62 4.61 1.07
CA ASP A 37 -8.88 5.07 -0.09
C ASP A 37 -8.74 4.02 -1.18
N SER A 38 -9.64 3.03 -1.18
CA SER A 38 -9.54 1.94 -2.16
C SER A 38 -9.57 2.47 -3.60
N GLY A 39 -10.33 3.52 -3.85
CA GLY A 39 -10.38 4.08 -5.20
C GLY A 39 -9.05 4.64 -5.63
N LEU A 40 -8.38 5.34 -4.72
CA LEU A 40 -7.07 5.88 -5.04
C LEU A 40 -6.06 4.76 -5.22
N LEU A 41 -6.12 3.74 -4.38
CA LEU A 41 -5.19 2.63 -4.48
C LEU A 41 -5.36 1.91 -5.81
N SER A 42 -6.60 1.74 -6.23
CA SER A 42 -6.87 1.10 -7.51
C SER A 42 -6.29 1.90 -8.65
N LYS A 43 -6.31 3.21 -8.53
CA LYS A 43 -5.78 4.08 -9.55
C LYS A 43 -4.30 3.82 -9.77
N PHE A 44 -3.59 3.42 -8.73
CA PHE A 44 -2.16 3.13 -8.82
C PHE A 44 -1.89 1.64 -9.00
N GLY A 45 -2.92 0.87 -9.32
CA GLY A 45 -2.73 -0.55 -9.53
C GLY A 45 -2.58 -1.36 -8.26
N LEU A 46 -2.98 -0.79 -7.14
CA LEU A 46 -2.89 -1.48 -5.86
C LEU A 46 -4.23 -2.01 -5.45
N ASP A 47 -4.22 -3.20 -4.84
CA ASP A 47 -5.45 -3.83 -4.39
C ASP A 47 -5.57 -3.65 -2.89
N ALA A 48 -6.65 -3.03 -2.45
CA ALA A 48 -6.85 -2.79 -1.03
C ALA A 48 -6.81 -4.10 -0.24
N GLY A 49 -7.35 -5.16 -0.81
CA GLY A 49 -7.33 -6.45 -0.13
C GLY A 49 -5.92 -6.98 0.06
N ASP A 50 -5.07 -6.82 -0.95
CA ASP A 50 -3.70 -7.24 -0.83
C ASP A 50 -2.96 -6.44 0.21
N LEU A 51 -3.23 -5.14 0.28
CA LEU A 51 -2.58 -4.29 1.27
C LEU A 51 -2.97 -4.71 2.68
N VAL A 52 -4.24 -5.03 2.86
CA VAL A 52 -4.69 -5.48 4.15
C VAL A 52 -3.96 -6.77 4.54
N LYS A 53 -3.80 -7.67 3.59
CA LYS A 53 -3.10 -8.91 3.88
C LYS A 53 -1.65 -8.66 4.23
N GLN A 54 -1.00 -7.77 3.51
CA GLN A 54 0.40 -7.52 3.75
C GLN A 54 0.68 -6.78 5.04
N PHE A 55 -0.16 -5.81 5.36
CA PHE A 55 0.14 -4.93 6.47
C PHE A 55 -0.70 -5.17 7.72
N ALA A 56 -1.92 -5.62 7.54
CA ALA A 56 -2.75 -5.85 8.70
C ALA A 56 -2.70 -7.29 9.13
N GLY A 57 -2.62 -8.18 8.20
CA GLY A 57 -2.62 -9.57 8.54
C GLY A 57 -1.31 -10.03 9.14
N GLY A 58 -0.30 -9.20 9.08
CA GLY A 58 0.97 -9.62 9.59
C GLY A 58 1.43 -10.87 8.89
N GLY A 59 0.86 -11.11 7.78
CA GLY A 59 1.10 -12.33 7.12
C GLY A 59 2.52 -12.59 6.83
N LEU A 60 3.24 -11.56 6.55
CA LEU A 60 4.60 -11.72 6.30
C LEU A 60 5.26 -12.45 7.40
N GLY A 61 5.23 -11.86 8.53
CA GLY A 61 5.89 -12.43 9.64
C GLY A 61 5.29 -13.72 10.01
N GLY A 62 4.00 -13.74 9.99
CA GLY A 62 3.33 -14.93 10.42
C GLY A 62 3.70 -16.13 9.63
N LYS A 63 3.65 -16.00 8.35
CA LYS A 63 3.86 -17.12 7.58
C LYS A 63 5.26 -17.53 7.63
N LEU A 64 6.11 -16.66 7.83
CA LEU A 64 7.45 -17.05 7.91
C LEU A 64 7.64 -17.90 9.11
N GLY A 65 6.94 -17.56 10.10
CA GLY A 65 7.05 -18.32 11.28
C GLY A 65 6.74 -19.72 11.06
N LEU A 66 6.20 -19.94 10.10
CA LEU A 66 5.83 -21.22 9.88
C LEU A 66 6.72 -22.08 9.70
#